data_475eb8467a30cd9ff0f18c755d567aba
#
_entry.id   475eb8467a30cd9ff0f18c755d567aba
#
_cell.length_a   1.000
_cell.length_b   1.000
_cell.length_c   1.000
_cell.angle_alpha   90.00
_cell.angle_beta   90.00
_cell.angle_gamma   90.00
#
_symmetry.space_group_name_H-M   'P 1'
#
loop_
_entity.id
_entity.type
_entity.pdbx_description
1 polymer ?
#
loop_
_entity_poly.entity_id
_entity_poly.type
_entity_poly.pdbx_seq_one_letter_code
_entity_poly.pdbx_strand_id
1 'polypeptide(L)'
;EYLNVDSSIQAGNQISIENAAGLTNNNLLEAGNTLDISANDIKNSQKGILQANTKVHLSANNQVENTGLINSNGLTLIETGQKIQNLGTGQIYGDHIALQTSQLLNAEQQTAEGTKSAVIAARERLDIAAQQIENREQALLSSENQLAIGGKLNQNHLAEGAAQSLDNASARIQSAGDMYLSVNTLTNRNLHFSSSEKEVPNSREQVIAYQGSGSNEILDASHVTGWGGQETVYLDGNRYEDYTKYDYTRYEKQDYVDSSAPAYIVSGGTLTLDGQNLSNNKSQILAAQGIKILQNDVDNIDAEGEHRVIQSGTSRYHYVGWNSTGTSKRSKWNGSKPYNPADIVTPKKLNVVKYDGSYQGANGGVNPTQIQRVQTEAVDDKTNSEIRTITPDLSLPNQSLFGINKNNNNEPLIETNRAFTQYKNWLGSDYMLNMLSTDPANMHKRLGDGYYEQKLINDQVAQLTGKVYLDGYTNY
;
A
#
# COMPACT_ATOMS: atom_id res chain seq x y z
N GLU A 1 41.18 15.28 9.57
CA GLU A 1 40.56 15.62 8.27
C GLU A 1 39.73 14.43 7.78
N TYR A 2 38.68 14.72 7.04
CA TYR A 2 37.88 13.70 6.35
C TYR A 2 38.67 13.00 5.29
N LEU A 3 38.53 11.67 5.22
CA LEU A 3 39.06 10.87 4.12
C LEU A 3 38.06 10.86 2.97
N ASN A 4 38.47 11.37 1.79
CA ASN A 4 37.64 11.31 0.58
C ASN A 4 38.19 10.22 -0.35
N VAL A 5 37.29 9.35 -0.78
CA VAL A 5 37.60 8.27 -1.75
C VAL A 5 36.96 8.65 -3.08
N ASP A 6 37.77 9.29 -3.94
CA ASP A 6 37.33 9.79 -5.25
C ASP A 6 37.77 8.86 -6.42
N SER A 7 38.56 7.82 -6.11
CA SER A 7 39.00 6.80 -7.07
C SER A 7 38.73 5.41 -6.51
N SER A 8 38.62 4.42 -7.39
CA SER A 8 38.39 3.01 -7.00
C SER A 8 39.55 2.46 -6.17
N ILE A 9 39.22 1.78 -5.09
CA ILE A 9 40.13 0.99 -4.26
C ILE A 9 39.61 -0.44 -4.22
N GLN A 10 40.41 -1.38 -4.66
CA GLN A 10 40.04 -2.79 -4.68
C GLN A 10 41.14 -3.64 -4.03
N ALA A 11 40.72 -4.62 -3.23
CA ALA A 11 41.61 -5.59 -2.60
C ALA A 11 41.06 -7.01 -2.75
N GLY A 12 41.93 -7.96 -3.05
CA GLY A 12 41.56 -9.38 -3.24
C GLY A 12 41.05 -10.05 -1.94
N ASN A 13 41.35 -9.50 -0.76
CA ASN A 13 40.90 -10.07 0.51
C ASN A 13 40.17 -9.06 1.39
N GLN A 14 40.87 -8.11 1.97
CA GLN A 14 40.32 -7.20 2.98
C GLN A 14 40.71 -5.74 2.71
N ILE A 15 39.76 -4.84 2.95
CA ILE A 15 39.97 -3.41 3.14
C ILE A 15 39.56 -3.06 4.58
N SER A 16 40.48 -2.42 5.31
CA SER A 16 40.21 -1.88 6.65
C SER A 16 40.58 -0.42 6.65
N ILE A 17 39.62 0.44 7.01
CA ILE A 17 39.81 1.88 7.09
C ILE A 17 39.38 2.34 8.48
N GLU A 18 40.31 3.01 9.17
CA GLU A 18 40.03 3.65 10.42
C GLU A 18 40.33 5.15 10.33
N ASN A 19 39.35 6.00 10.56
CA ASN A 19 39.51 7.44 10.50
C ASN A 19 38.71 8.16 11.57
N ALA A 20 39.39 8.83 12.49
CA ALA A 20 38.76 9.50 13.62
C ALA A 20 37.83 10.67 13.25
N ALA A 21 37.98 11.27 12.06
CA ALA A 21 37.12 12.37 11.63
C ALA A 21 35.90 11.82 10.86
N GLY A 22 36.13 11.21 9.70
CA GLY A 22 35.08 10.66 8.89
C GLY A 22 35.56 10.23 7.50
N LEU A 23 34.68 9.52 6.80
CA LEU A 23 34.91 9.02 5.45
C LEU A 23 33.78 9.44 4.52
N THR A 24 34.14 9.99 3.35
CA THR A 24 33.23 10.18 2.23
C THR A 24 33.66 9.29 1.06
N ASN A 25 32.80 8.36 0.69
CA ASN A 25 33.03 7.52 -0.49
C ASN A 25 32.26 8.03 -1.70
N ASN A 26 32.99 8.40 -2.75
CA ASN A 26 32.44 8.86 -4.03
C ASN A 26 32.68 7.88 -5.18
N ASN A 27 33.30 6.71 -4.90
CA ASN A 27 33.66 5.75 -5.91
C ASN A 27 33.54 4.32 -5.36
N LEU A 28 34.23 3.36 -5.98
CA LEU A 28 34.22 1.95 -5.60
C LEU A 28 35.23 1.65 -4.50
N LEU A 29 34.75 1.12 -3.38
CA LEU A 29 35.54 0.38 -2.40
C LEU A 29 35.08 -1.08 -2.41
N GLU A 30 35.92 -1.97 -2.89
CA GLU A 30 35.61 -3.38 -3.07
C GLU A 30 36.66 -4.29 -2.43
N ALA A 31 36.20 -5.15 -1.53
CA ALA A 31 37.03 -6.19 -0.92
C ALA A 31 36.57 -7.58 -1.35
N GLY A 32 37.54 -8.48 -1.64
CA GLY A 32 37.22 -9.87 -1.98
C GLY A 32 36.51 -10.65 -0.88
N ASN A 33 36.79 -10.34 0.40
CA ASN A 33 36.13 -10.96 1.54
C ASN A 33 35.46 -9.93 2.46
N THR A 34 36.23 -9.01 3.06
CA THR A 34 35.74 -8.12 4.12
C THR A 34 36.09 -6.67 3.85
N LEU A 35 35.09 -5.79 3.91
CA LEU A 35 35.24 -4.35 3.97
C LEU A 35 34.85 -3.88 5.38
N ASP A 36 35.80 -3.32 6.12
CA ASP A 36 35.61 -2.81 7.48
C ASP A 36 35.98 -1.33 7.54
N ILE A 37 35.01 -0.48 7.91
CA ILE A 37 35.20 0.96 8.00
C ILE A 37 34.75 1.44 9.37
N SER A 38 35.65 2.11 10.11
CA SER A 38 35.39 2.74 11.39
C SER A 38 35.70 4.24 11.32
N ALA A 39 34.71 5.09 11.66
CA ALA A 39 34.87 6.54 11.61
C ALA A 39 33.89 7.26 12.56
N ASN A 40 33.98 8.60 12.69
CA ASN A 40 32.92 9.35 13.35
C ASN A 40 31.68 9.46 12.45
N ASP A 41 31.90 9.78 11.18
CA ASP A 41 30.84 9.87 10.18
C ASP A 41 31.24 9.09 8.92
N ILE A 42 30.31 8.37 8.34
CA ILE A 42 30.52 7.66 7.08
C ILE A 42 29.44 8.14 6.09
N LYS A 43 29.90 8.68 4.98
CA LYS A 43 29.03 9.08 3.87
C LYS A 43 29.34 8.30 2.62
N ASN A 44 28.35 7.58 2.10
CA ASN A 44 28.40 6.93 0.80
C ASN A 44 27.53 7.72 -0.19
N SER A 45 28.18 8.43 -1.11
CA SER A 45 27.50 9.31 -2.06
C SER A 45 26.76 8.51 -3.14
N GLN A 46 25.98 9.18 -3.96
CA GLN A 46 25.17 8.57 -5.02
C GLN A 46 25.99 7.68 -5.98
N LYS A 47 27.26 8.00 -6.22
CA LYS A 47 28.17 7.19 -7.04
C LYS A 47 28.99 6.22 -6.22
N GLY A 48 28.93 6.30 -4.91
CA GLY A 48 29.71 5.48 -3.99
C GLY A 48 29.18 4.05 -3.95
N ILE A 49 30.11 3.10 -4.03
CA ILE A 49 29.86 1.66 -3.89
C ILE A 49 30.75 1.14 -2.78
N LEU A 50 30.17 0.58 -1.74
CA LEU A 50 30.83 -0.15 -0.67
C LEU A 50 30.43 -1.62 -0.79
N GLN A 51 31.36 -2.50 -1.20
CA GLN A 51 30.99 -3.90 -1.38
C GLN A 51 32.07 -4.89 -0.97
N ALA A 52 31.61 -6.09 -0.57
CA ALA A 52 32.44 -7.23 -0.26
C ALA A 52 31.70 -8.56 -0.47
N ASN A 53 32.42 -9.68 -0.66
CA ASN A 53 31.76 -10.97 -0.82
C ASN A 53 31.21 -11.53 0.48
N THR A 54 31.93 -11.40 1.61
CA THR A 54 31.51 -12.04 2.85
C THR A 54 30.90 -11.08 3.85
N LYS A 55 31.54 -9.92 4.05
CA LYS A 55 31.10 -8.97 5.07
C LYS A 55 31.41 -7.53 4.68
N VAL A 56 30.40 -6.67 4.78
CA VAL A 56 30.58 -5.21 4.90
C VAL A 56 30.23 -4.82 6.32
N HIS A 57 31.18 -4.18 7.00
CA HIS A 57 30.96 -3.65 8.34
C HIS A 57 31.29 -2.16 8.37
N LEU A 58 30.29 -1.37 8.75
CA LEU A 58 30.41 0.07 8.94
C LEU A 58 30.12 0.41 10.39
N SER A 59 31.10 0.95 11.08
CA SER A 59 30.99 1.40 12.47
C SER A 59 31.19 2.92 12.56
N ALA A 60 30.15 3.66 12.94
CA ALA A 60 30.23 5.11 13.04
C ALA A 60 29.83 5.61 14.45
N ASN A 61 30.63 6.50 15.04
CA ASN A 61 30.26 7.09 16.33
C ASN A 61 28.99 7.96 16.22
N ASN A 62 28.84 8.70 15.12
CA ASN A 62 27.69 9.56 14.89
C ASN A 62 26.71 8.94 13.89
N GLN A 63 27.07 8.93 12.59
CA GLN A 63 26.11 8.58 11.56
C GLN A 63 26.71 7.87 10.33
N VAL A 64 25.85 7.11 9.68
CA VAL A 64 26.05 6.61 8.31
C VAL A 64 24.98 7.22 7.43
N GLU A 65 25.38 7.98 6.40
CA GLU A 65 24.53 8.49 5.33
C GLU A 65 24.81 7.73 4.03
N ASN A 66 23.79 7.12 3.44
CA ASN A 66 23.90 6.38 2.20
C ASN A 66 22.93 6.92 1.14
N THR A 67 23.47 7.32 0.02
CA THR A 67 22.73 7.63 -1.21
C THR A 67 23.23 6.79 -2.40
N GLY A 68 24.23 5.93 -2.17
CA GLY A 68 24.83 5.00 -3.13
C GLY A 68 24.49 3.54 -2.81
N LEU A 69 25.39 2.64 -3.10
CA LEU A 69 25.24 1.21 -2.87
C LEU A 69 26.15 0.73 -1.73
N ILE A 70 25.54 0.02 -0.76
CA ILE A 70 26.23 -0.80 0.24
C ILE A 70 25.78 -2.24 0.02
N ASN A 71 26.69 -3.17 -0.24
CA ASN A 71 26.33 -4.54 -0.59
C ASN A 71 27.34 -5.59 -0.10
N SER A 72 26.83 -6.70 0.41
CA SER A 72 27.62 -7.92 0.59
C SER A 72 26.85 -9.14 0.09
N ASN A 73 27.59 -10.21 -0.28
CA ASN A 73 26.99 -11.51 -0.54
C ASN A 73 26.88 -12.35 0.76
N GLY A 74 27.01 -11.73 1.92
CA GLY A 74 26.89 -12.31 3.24
C GLY A 74 26.31 -11.28 4.22
N LEU A 75 27.07 -10.91 5.25
CA LEU A 75 26.63 -9.99 6.28
C LEU A 75 26.91 -8.53 5.93
N THR A 76 25.87 -7.71 5.91
CA THR A 76 25.99 -6.24 5.92
C THR A 76 25.61 -5.73 7.30
N LEU A 77 26.63 -5.36 8.09
CA LEU A 77 26.49 -4.85 9.45
C LEU A 77 26.77 -3.35 9.49
N ILE A 78 25.80 -2.57 9.96
CA ILE A 78 25.96 -1.12 10.14
C ILE A 78 25.59 -0.76 11.56
N GLU A 79 26.56 -0.21 12.29
CA GLU A 79 26.40 0.19 13.69
C GLU A 79 26.70 1.67 13.85
N THR A 80 25.77 2.43 14.42
CA THR A 80 25.99 3.86 14.68
C THR A 80 25.51 4.26 16.07
N GLY A 81 26.17 5.24 16.64
CA GLY A 81 25.74 5.80 17.93
C GLY A 81 24.46 6.63 17.82
N GLN A 82 24.24 7.31 16.70
CA GLN A 82 23.12 8.24 16.56
C GLN A 82 22.19 7.90 15.42
N LYS A 83 22.67 7.85 14.14
CA LYS A 83 21.77 7.81 13.01
C LYS A 83 22.27 7.01 11.81
N ILE A 84 21.36 6.22 11.21
CA ILE A 84 21.50 5.68 9.86
C ILE A 84 20.48 6.39 8.97
N GLN A 85 20.95 6.98 7.87
CA GLN A 85 20.13 7.61 6.83
C GLN A 85 20.36 6.92 5.49
N ASN A 86 19.37 6.24 4.98
CA ASN A 86 19.37 5.69 3.62
C ASN A 86 18.38 6.49 2.80
N LEU A 87 18.86 7.27 1.84
CA LEU A 87 18.07 8.31 1.20
C LEU A 87 18.12 8.22 -0.32
N GLY A 88 16.99 8.49 -0.96
CA GLY A 88 16.87 8.65 -2.39
C GLY A 88 17.31 7.42 -3.18
N THR A 89 18.46 7.48 -3.85
CA THR A 89 19.03 6.36 -4.59
C THR A 89 19.80 5.36 -3.72
N GLY A 90 19.79 5.55 -2.39
CA GLY A 90 20.50 4.70 -1.43
C GLY A 90 19.97 3.28 -1.42
N GLN A 91 20.86 2.31 -1.55
CA GLN A 91 20.61 0.88 -1.53
C GLN A 91 21.51 0.20 -0.52
N ILE A 92 20.91 -0.57 0.38
CA ILE A 92 21.62 -1.41 1.35
C ILE A 92 21.20 -2.84 1.11
N TYR A 93 22.13 -3.69 0.71
CA TYR A 93 21.90 -5.08 0.35
C TYR A 93 22.80 -6.04 1.11
N GLY A 94 22.36 -7.29 1.25
CA GLY A 94 23.09 -8.37 1.89
C GLY A 94 22.26 -9.66 1.92
N ASP A 95 22.91 -10.79 2.20
CA ASP A 95 22.15 -11.99 2.57
C ASP A 95 21.52 -11.80 3.95
N HIS A 96 22.34 -11.39 4.92
CA HIS A 96 21.87 -10.92 6.22
C HIS A 96 22.24 -9.44 6.38
N ILE A 97 21.25 -8.60 6.61
CA ILE A 97 21.46 -7.19 6.96
C ILE A 97 21.14 -7.01 8.44
N ALA A 98 22.07 -6.42 9.19
CA ALA A 98 21.90 -6.10 10.58
C ALA A 98 22.25 -4.62 10.83
N LEU A 99 21.27 -3.85 11.30
CA LEU A 99 21.40 -2.41 11.54
C LEU A 99 21.21 -2.12 13.00
N GLN A 100 22.15 -1.40 13.63
CA GLN A 100 22.01 -0.89 14.99
C GLN A 100 22.25 0.61 15.05
N THR A 101 21.28 1.35 15.61
CA THR A 101 21.34 2.81 15.69
C THR A 101 20.33 3.36 16.71
N SER A 102 20.44 4.63 17.08
CA SER A 102 19.36 5.32 17.79
C SER A 102 18.22 5.68 16.83
N GLN A 103 18.53 6.15 15.61
CA GLN A 103 17.54 6.55 14.63
C GLN A 103 17.84 5.95 13.25
N LEU A 104 16.86 5.31 12.65
CA LEU A 104 16.90 4.86 11.25
C LEU A 104 15.91 5.69 10.41
N LEU A 105 16.41 6.33 9.38
CA LEU A 105 15.61 6.99 8.35
C LEU A 105 15.86 6.30 7.00
N ASN A 106 14.84 5.66 6.44
CA ASN A 106 14.81 5.12 5.09
C ASN A 106 13.75 5.88 4.29
N ALA A 107 14.19 6.75 3.38
CA ALA A 107 13.29 7.76 2.86
C ALA A 107 13.63 8.20 1.43
N GLU A 108 12.74 9.02 0.92
CA GLU A 108 12.87 9.71 -0.35
C GLU A 108 13.96 10.81 -0.30
N GLN A 109 14.44 11.16 -1.49
CA GLN A 109 15.24 12.34 -1.73
C GLN A 109 14.96 12.89 -3.12
N GLN A 110 14.92 14.21 -3.23
CA GLN A 110 14.85 14.88 -4.52
C GLN A 110 16.20 14.80 -5.24
N THR A 111 16.19 14.25 -6.46
CA THR A 111 17.35 14.15 -7.34
C THR A 111 17.14 14.94 -8.62
N ALA A 112 18.16 15.03 -9.48
CA ALA A 112 18.02 15.65 -10.81
C ALA A 112 17.01 14.90 -11.71
N GLU A 113 16.79 13.61 -11.45
CA GLU A 113 15.88 12.74 -12.20
C GLU A 113 14.48 12.63 -11.57
N GLY A 114 14.18 13.44 -10.57
CA GLY A 114 12.95 13.41 -9.78
C GLY A 114 13.15 12.81 -8.39
N THR A 115 12.04 12.61 -7.67
CA THR A 115 12.07 12.02 -6.34
C THR A 115 12.35 10.52 -6.45
N LYS A 116 13.37 10.04 -5.73
CA LYS A 116 13.72 8.62 -5.60
C LYS A 116 13.54 8.20 -4.16
N SER A 117 13.27 6.92 -3.92
CA SER A 117 13.05 6.36 -2.59
C SER A 117 14.03 5.23 -2.30
N ALA A 118 14.59 5.24 -1.12
CA ALA A 118 15.66 4.35 -0.73
C ALA A 118 15.17 2.92 -0.44
N VAL A 119 16.09 1.96 -0.55
CA VAL A 119 15.81 0.53 -0.39
C VAL A 119 16.80 -0.10 0.60
N ILE A 120 16.28 -0.86 1.55
CA ILE A 120 17.04 -1.81 2.38
C ILE A 120 16.43 -3.18 2.13
N ALA A 121 17.20 -4.09 1.50
CA ALA A 121 16.68 -5.39 1.10
C ALA A 121 17.67 -6.53 1.34
N ALA A 122 17.26 -7.51 2.11
CA ALA A 122 18.03 -8.71 2.41
C ALA A 122 17.51 -9.93 1.63
N ARG A 123 18.42 -10.82 1.22
CA ARG A 123 18.03 -12.08 0.56
C ARG A 123 17.52 -13.12 1.57
N GLU A 124 18.06 -13.14 2.78
CA GLU A 124 17.71 -14.15 3.77
C GLU A 124 17.10 -13.51 5.02
N ARG A 125 17.75 -12.47 5.57
CA ARG A 125 17.30 -11.92 6.84
C ARG A 125 17.62 -10.43 6.98
N LEU A 126 16.62 -9.66 7.42
CA LEU A 126 16.77 -8.26 7.78
C LEU A 126 16.49 -8.09 9.29
N ASP A 127 17.50 -7.67 10.04
CA ASP A 127 17.41 -7.33 11.44
C ASP A 127 17.67 -5.83 11.65
N ILE A 128 16.68 -5.13 12.18
CA ILE A 128 16.79 -3.69 12.49
C ILE A 128 16.63 -3.50 13.98
N ALA A 129 17.67 -2.99 14.60
CA ALA A 129 17.70 -2.61 16.00
C ALA A 129 17.86 -1.09 16.12
N ALA A 130 16.76 -0.40 16.37
CA ALA A 130 16.77 1.06 16.51
C ALA A 130 15.74 1.53 17.54
N GLN A 131 15.98 2.71 18.15
CA GLN A 131 14.99 3.29 19.04
C GLN A 131 13.85 3.93 18.24
N GLN A 132 14.17 4.63 17.17
CA GLN A 132 13.21 5.29 16.31
C GLN A 132 13.46 4.89 14.84
N ILE A 133 12.41 4.47 14.17
CA ILE A 133 12.46 4.02 12.77
C ILE A 133 11.43 4.80 11.98
N GLU A 134 11.87 5.44 10.92
CA GLU A 134 11.02 6.10 9.94
C GLU A 134 11.28 5.50 8.54
N ASN A 135 10.24 4.91 7.94
CA ASN A 135 10.23 4.39 6.58
C ASN A 135 9.13 5.13 5.83
N ARG A 136 9.47 5.93 4.83
CA ARG A 136 8.47 6.82 4.23
C ARG A 136 8.61 7.01 2.72
N GLU A 137 7.53 7.51 2.13
CA GLU A 137 7.45 7.93 0.72
C GLU A 137 8.01 6.90 -0.25
N GLN A 138 7.33 5.73 -0.30
CA GLN A 138 7.65 4.60 -1.15
C GLN A 138 8.98 3.91 -0.85
N ALA A 139 9.67 4.27 0.23
CA ALA A 139 10.86 3.56 0.66
C ALA A 139 10.52 2.12 1.07
N LEU A 140 11.49 1.23 0.89
CA LEU A 140 11.31 -0.21 1.07
C LEU A 140 12.25 -0.76 2.14
N LEU A 141 11.67 -1.48 3.09
CA LEU A 141 12.36 -2.43 3.97
C LEU A 141 11.91 -3.83 3.58
N SER A 142 12.82 -4.68 3.10
CA SER A 142 12.46 -5.98 2.55
C SER A 142 13.39 -7.11 2.98
N SER A 143 12.82 -8.30 3.14
CA SER A 143 13.59 -9.54 3.21
C SER A 143 12.90 -10.63 2.39
N GLU A 144 13.69 -11.41 1.64
CA GLU A 144 13.15 -12.55 0.88
C GLU A 144 12.92 -13.79 1.78
N ASN A 145 13.18 -13.67 3.10
CA ASN A 145 12.79 -14.69 4.08
C ASN A 145 12.31 -14.02 5.38
N GLN A 146 13.17 -13.77 6.35
CA GLN A 146 12.77 -13.29 7.68
C GLN A 146 13.08 -11.80 7.87
N LEU A 147 12.18 -11.09 8.56
CA LEU A 147 12.39 -9.70 8.96
C LEU A 147 12.08 -9.54 10.44
N ALA A 148 13.00 -8.92 11.18
CA ALA A 148 12.80 -8.59 12.57
C ALA A 148 13.17 -7.15 12.87
N ILE A 149 12.33 -6.48 13.68
CA ILE A 149 12.58 -5.14 14.22
C ILE A 149 12.53 -5.21 15.74
N GLY A 150 13.54 -4.62 16.38
CA GLY A 150 13.69 -4.57 17.84
C GLY A 150 14.50 -3.38 18.30
N GLY A 151 14.87 -3.38 19.58
CA GLY A 151 15.58 -2.26 20.22
C GLY A 151 17.10 -2.40 20.26
N LYS A 152 17.64 -3.60 20.10
CA LYS A 152 19.09 -3.88 20.11
C LYS A 152 19.41 -5.14 19.31
N LEU A 153 20.65 -5.27 18.82
CA LEU A 153 21.16 -6.53 18.28
C LEU A 153 21.79 -7.40 19.39
N ASN A 154 21.60 -8.69 19.29
CA ASN A 154 22.32 -9.65 20.11
C ASN A 154 23.68 -10.03 19.48
N GLN A 155 24.42 -10.95 20.11
CA GLN A 155 25.74 -11.38 19.63
C GLN A 155 25.72 -12.05 18.25
N ASN A 156 24.57 -12.54 17.81
CA ASN A 156 24.38 -13.14 16.50
C ASN A 156 23.83 -12.14 15.46
N HIS A 157 23.83 -10.84 15.82
CA HIS A 157 23.28 -9.76 15.00
C HIS A 157 21.77 -9.87 14.74
N LEU A 158 21.03 -10.53 15.63
CA LEU A 158 19.58 -10.65 15.55
C LEU A 158 18.92 -9.56 16.41
N ALA A 159 17.87 -8.95 15.88
CA ALA A 159 17.11 -7.93 16.59
C ALA A 159 16.34 -8.54 17.77
N GLU A 160 16.46 -7.93 18.94
CA GLU A 160 15.76 -8.30 20.18
C GLU A 160 15.34 -7.06 20.98
N GLY A 161 14.46 -7.28 21.97
CA GLY A 161 13.86 -6.19 22.73
C GLY A 161 12.92 -5.35 21.86
N ALA A 162 12.40 -4.24 22.39
CA ALA A 162 11.45 -3.40 21.68
C ALA A 162 12.08 -2.08 21.24
N ALA A 163 11.83 -1.68 19.98
CA ALA A 163 12.01 -0.31 19.51
C ALA A 163 11.01 0.62 20.21
N GLN A 164 11.31 1.91 20.31
CA GLN A 164 10.35 2.88 20.87
C GLN A 164 9.27 3.22 19.85
N SER A 165 9.64 3.47 18.60
CA SER A 165 8.69 3.82 17.56
C SER A 165 9.10 3.33 16.17
N LEU A 166 8.10 2.96 15.40
CA LEU A 166 8.17 2.70 13.96
C LEU A 166 7.06 3.46 13.26
N ASP A 167 7.43 4.38 12.38
CA ASP A 167 6.50 5.07 11.48
C ASP A 167 6.72 4.59 10.05
N ASN A 168 5.77 3.82 9.51
CA ASN A 168 5.73 3.40 8.11
C ASN A 168 4.70 4.27 7.40
N ALA A 169 5.17 5.30 6.71
CA ALA A 169 4.36 6.39 6.19
C ALA A 169 4.36 6.40 4.66
N SER A 170 3.27 5.94 4.03
CA SER A 170 3.17 5.76 2.57
C SER A 170 4.35 4.98 1.99
N ALA A 171 4.82 3.97 2.73
CA ALA A 171 6.00 3.17 2.42
C ALA A 171 5.72 1.67 2.62
N ARG A 172 6.70 0.82 2.41
CA ARG A 172 6.52 -0.62 2.44
C ARG A 172 7.53 -1.34 3.33
N ILE A 173 7.01 -2.22 4.19
CA ILE A 173 7.78 -3.20 4.97
C ILE A 173 7.29 -4.57 4.56
N GLN A 174 8.17 -5.43 4.06
CA GLN A 174 7.76 -6.75 3.58
C GLN A 174 8.75 -7.86 3.89
N SER A 175 8.23 -9.05 4.09
CA SER A 175 9.02 -10.29 4.15
C SER A 175 8.34 -11.38 3.34
N ALA A 176 9.12 -12.25 2.68
CA ALA A 176 8.56 -13.44 2.04
C ALA A 176 8.30 -14.57 3.05
N GLY A 177 9.01 -14.58 4.18
CA GLY A 177 8.78 -15.47 5.33
C GLY A 177 8.15 -14.74 6.52
N ASP A 178 8.48 -15.22 7.73
CA ASP A 178 7.94 -14.65 8.97
C ASP A 178 8.47 -13.23 9.25
N MET A 179 7.62 -12.42 9.87
CA MET A 179 7.95 -11.06 10.29
C MET A 179 7.67 -10.87 11.77
N TYR A 180 8.62 -10.30 12.49
CA TYR A 180 8.50 -9.98 13.91
C TYR A 180 8.80 -8.50 14.17
N LEU A 181 7.81 -7.74 14.56
CA LEU A 181 7.93 -6.31 14.87
C LEU A 181 7.70 -6.10 16.37
N SER A 182 8.79 -5.95 17.13
CA SER A 182 8.75 -5.59 18.54
C SER A 182 8.94 -4.09 18.69
N VAL A 183 7.82 -3.36 18.81
CA VAL A 183 7.79 -1.90 18.75
C VAL A 183 6.73 -1.35 19.70
N ASN A 184 7.12 -0.46 20.61
CA ASN A 184 6.17 0.13 21.57
C ASN A 184 5.06 0.95 20.87
N THR A 185 5.42 1.78 19.90
CA THR A 185 4.45 2.56 19.10
C THR A 185 4.68 2.31 17.62
N LEU A 186 3.81 1.51 17.03
CA LEU A 186 3.81 1.21 15.60
C LEU A 186 2.72 2.00 14.89
N THR A 187 3.12 2.81 13.91
CA THR A 187 2.21 3.56 13.05
C THR A 187 2.40 3.12 11.60
N ASN A 188 1.33 2.67 10.94
CA ASN A 188 1.27 2.34 9.53
C ASN A 188 0.22 3.26 8.90
N ARG A 189 0.64 4.27 8.13
CA ARG A 189 -0.25 5.37 7.75
C ARG A 189 -0.13 5.84 6.32
N ASN A 190 -1.25 6.30 5.78
CA ASN A 190 -1.37 6.93 4.47
C ASN A 190 -1.17 8.45 4.61
N LEU A 191 -0.05 8.96 4.09
CA LEU A 191 0.28 10.41 4.15
C LEU A 191 -0.52 11.24 3.14
N HIS A 192 -1.02 10.61 2.08
CA HIS A 192 -1.57 11.32 0.92
C HIS A 192 -3.05 11.04 0.71
N PHE A 193 -3.75 10.61 1.76
CA PHE A 193 -5.18 10.39 1.66
C PHE A 193 -5.93 11.71 1.65
N SER A 194 -6.74 11.90 0.62
CA SER A 194 -7.75 12.97 0.56
C SER A 194 -9.01 12.48 -0.13
N SER A 195 -10.14 13.02 0.27
CA SER A 195 -11.45 12.76 -0.34
C SER A 195 -12.25 14.05 -0.46
N SER A 196 -13.17 14.09 -1.40
CA SER A 196 -14.09 15.21 -1.58
C SER A 196 -15.47 14.72 -1.98
N GLU A 197 -16.50 15.48 -1.53
CA GLU A 197 -17.88 15.24 -1.92
C GLU A 197 -18.11 15.71 -3.36
N LYS A 198 -18.68 14.84 -4.20
CA LYS A 198 -19.07 15.15 -5.59
C LYS A 198 -20.48 14.63 -5.86
N GLU A 199 -21.17 15.28 -6.80
CA GLU A 199 -22.49 14.80 -7.25
C GLU A 199 -22.31 13.48 -8.02
N VAL A 200 -23.16 12.51 -7.71
CA VAL A 200 -23.18 11.22 -8.41
C VAL A 200 -23.67 11.46 -9.84
N PRO A 201 -22.93 11.05 -10.87
CA PRO A 201 -23.30 11.25 -12.26
C PRO A 201 -24.69 10.67 -12.56
N ASN A 202 -25.53 11.44 -13.24
CA ASN A 202 -26.89 11.08 -13.63
C ASN A 202 -27.85 10.76 -12.46
N SER A 203 -27.54 11.16 -11.26
CA SER A 203 -28.43 10.98 -10.09
C SER A 203 -29.57 12.00 -10.02
N ARG A 204 -29.47 13.08 -10.79
CA ARG A 204 -30.44 14.19 -10.75
C ARG A 204 -31.73 13.81 -11.47
N GLU A 205 -32.82 13.79 -10.72
CA GLU A 205 -34.16 13.50 -11.22
C GLU A 205 -35.20 14.52 -10.73
N GLN A 206 -36.20 14.80 -11.55
CA GLN A 206 -37.35 15.59 -11.16
C GLN A 206 -38.42 14.65 -10.60
N VAL A 207 -38.85 14.88 -9.38
CA VAL A 207 -39.85 14.05 -8.69
C VAL A 207 -41.09 14.86 -8.43
N ILE A 208 -42.25 14.27 -8.79
CA ILE A 208 -43.55 14.73 -8.36
C ILE A 208 -44.10 13.72 -7.37
N ALA A 209 -44.46 14.19 -6.19
CA ALA A 209 -45.01 13.34 -5.12
C ALA A 209 -46.25 13.97 -4.48
N TYR A 210 -47.00 13.15 -3.79
CA TYR A 210 -48.28 13.54 -3.17
C TYR A 210 -48.33 13.00 -1.75
N GLN A 211 -48.93 13.79 -0.86
CA GLN A 211 -49.23 13.39 0.51
C GLN A 211 -50.70 13.69 0.82
N GLY A 212 -51.52 12.67 1.03
CA GLY A 212 -52.89 12.82 1.40
C GLY A 212 -53.04 13.48 2.78
N SER A 213 -54.05 14.31 2.95
CA SER A 213 -54.34 14.95 4.25
C SER A 213 -54.58 13.88 5.31
N GLY A 214 -53.83 13.98 6.42
CA GLY A 214 -53.87 12.99 7.51
C GLY A 214 -52.90 11.80 7.31
N SER A 215 -52.21 11.70 6.21
CA SER A 215 -51.13 10.74 5.98
C SER A 215 -49.76 11.35 6.32
N ASN A 216 -48.86 10.53 6.85
CA ASN A 216 -47.45 10.90 7.04
C ASN A 216 -46.58 10.47 5.86
N GLU A 217 -47.14 9.75 4.88
CA GLU A 217 -46.39 9.21 3.75
C GLU A 217 -46.44 10.17 2.57
N ILE A 218 -45.29 10.45 2.02
CA ILE A 218 -45.10 11.16 0.72
C ILE A 218 -44.86 10.09 -0.34
N LEU A 219 -45.81 9.94 -1.25
CA LEU A 219 -45.81 8.92 -2.30
C LEU A 219 -45.52 9.56 -3.66
N ASP A 220 -44.60 8.99 -4.42
CA ASP A 220 -44.29 9.50 -5.76
C ASP A 220 -45.47 9.31 -6.75
N ALA A 221 -45.36 9.90 -7.93
CA ALA A 221 -46.45 9.92 -8.90
C ALA A 221 -46.86 8.51 -9.40
N SER A 222 -46.04 7.46 -9.21
CA SER A 222 -46.39 6.08 -9.58
C SER A 222 -47.53 5.51 -8.73
N HIS A 223 -47.69 6.03 -7.53
CA HIS A 223 -48.79 5.66 -6.60
C HIS A 223 -50.13 6.34 -6.92
N VAL A 224 -50.17 7.25 -7.92
CA VAL A 224 -51.41 7.87 -8.38
C VAL A 224 -52.18 6.89 -9.24
N THR A 225 -53.24 6.34 -8.69
CA THR A 225 -54.12 5.35 -9.38
C THR A 225 -55.28 5.99 -10.14
N GLY A 226 -55.52 7.28 -9.94
CA GLY A 226 -56.56 8.00 -10.70
C GLY A 226 -56.80 9.44 -10.20
N TRP A 227 -57.62 10.15 -10.95
CA TRP A 227 -58.06 11.51 -10.68
C TRP A 227 -59.60 11.59 -10.69
N GLY A 228 -60.16 12.29 -9.74
CA GLY A 228 -61.59 12.55 -9.62
C GLY A 228 -61.98 13.99 -9.88
N GLY A 229 -63.26 14.27 -9.76
CA GLY A 229 -63.77 15.64 -9.86
C GLY A 229 -63.14 16.56 -8.80
N GLN A 230 -63.03 17.85 -9.14
CA GLN A 230 -62.38 18.85 -8.26
C GLN A 230 -60.87 18.57 -7.99
N GLU A 231 -60.19 17.95 -8.93
CA GLU A 231 -58.77 17.58 -8.81
C GLU A 231 -58.46 16.64 -7.62
N THR A 232 -59.43 15.81 -7.24
CA THR A 232 -59.22 14.77 -6.21
C THR A 232 -58.21 13.76 -6.70
N VAL A 233 -57.23 13.41 -5.87
CA VAL A 233 -56.25 12.39 -6.20
C VAL A 233 -56.56 11.06 -5.53
N TYR A 234 -56.30 9.94 -6.23
CA TYR A 234 -56.35 8.59 -5.68
C TYR A 234 -54.93 8.08 -5.54
N LEU A 235 -54.50 7.85 -4.29
CA LEU A 235 -53.18 7.29 -3.98
C LEU A 235 -53.37 5.85 -3.51
N ASP A 236 -52.83 4.88 -4.22
CA ASP A 236 -53.05 3.44 -3.96
C ASP A 236 -54.51 3.07 -3.76
N GLY A 237 -55.42 3.68 -4.54
CA GLY A 237 -56.86 3.48 -4.43
C GLY A 237 -57.56 4.31 -3.34
N ASN A 238 -56.85 4.97 -2.45
CA ASN A 238 -57.43 5.84 -1.41
C ASN A 238 -57.68 7.23 -1.96
N ARG A 239 -58.90 7.75 -1.73
CA ARG A 239 -59.35 9.06 -2.22
C ARG A 239 -58.93 10.19 -1.29
N TYR A 240 -58.28 11.24 -1.84
CA TYR A 240 -57.93 12.47 -1.13
C TYR A 240 -58.43 13.69 -1.88
N GLU A 241 -59.39 14.42 -1.28
CA GLU A 241 -59.83 15.74 -1.75
C GLU A 241 -58.79 16.80 -1.39
N ASP A 242 -58.19 16.65 -0.20
CA ASP A 242 -57.13 17.52 0.33
C ASP A 242 -55.83 16.79 0.39
N TYR A 243 -54.77 17.38 -0.19
CA TYR A 243 -53.47 16.78 -0.27
C TYR A 243 -52.38 17.84 -0.52
N THR A 244 -51.12 17.49 -0.23
CA THR A 244 -49.97 18.30 -0.64
C THR A 244 -49.35 17.67 -1.87
N LYS A 245 -49.11 18.47 -2.89
CA LYS A 245 -48.26 18.12 -4.05
C LYS A 245 -46.86 18.66 -3.82
N TYR A 246 -45.87 17.81 -4.00
CA TYR A 246 -44.48 18.13 -3.97
C TYR A 246 -43.93 18.09 -5.41
N ASP A 247 -43.09 19.07 -5.75
CA ASP A 247 -42.39 19.15 -7.03
C ASP A 247 -40.96 19.55 -6.71
N TYR A 248 -40.05 18.57 -6.77
CA TYR A 248 -38.69 18.74 -6.29
C TYR A 248 -37.69 17.97 -7.16
N THR A 249 -36.45 18.46 -7.17
CA THR A 249 -35.29 17.74 -7.70
C THR A 249 -34.71 16.89 -6.58
N ARG A 250 -34.50 15.60 -6.87
CA ARG A 250 -33.71 14.69 -6.04
C ARG A 250 -32.38 14.46 -6.74
N TYR A 251 -31.30 14.49 -6.00
CA TYR A 251 -29.98 14.14 -6.49
C TYR A 251 -29.10 13.62 -5.36
N GLU A 252 -28.03 12.94 -5.75
CA GLU A 252 -27.15 12.27 -4.81
C GLU A 252 -25.76 12.88 -4.86
N LYS A 253 -25.14 12.99 -3.70
CA LYS A 253 -23.73 13.32 -3.53
C LYS A 253 -23.05 12.22 -2.74
N GLN A 254 -21.79 12.00 -3.00
CA GLN A 254 -20.99 11.08 -2.20
C GLN A 254 -19.52 11.48 -2.19
N ASP A 255 -18.83 10.98 -1.16
CA ASP A 255 -17.39 11.14 -1.11
C ASP A 255 -16.69 10.19 -2.08
N TYR A 256 -15.69 10.75 -2.78
CA TYR A 256 -14.75 10.04 -3.65
C TYR A 256 -13.33 10.26 -3.14
N VAL A 257 -12.48 9.27 -3.29
CA VAL A 257 -11.05 9.41 -2.99
C VAL A 257 -10.40 10.24 -4.10
N ASP A 258 -9.80 11.36 -3.75
CA ASP A 258 -9.08 12.22 -4.68
C ASP A 258 -7.61 11.78 -4.80
N SER A 259 -6.98 11.42 -3.68
CA SER A 259 -5.62 10.88 -3.65
C SER A 259 -5.47 9.84 -2.54
N SER A 260 -4.58 8.87 -2.77
CA SER A 260 -4.26 7.84 -1.77
C SER A 260 -2.88 7.24 -2.05
N ALA A 261 -2.07 7.08 -1.01
CA ALA A 261 -0.82 6.34 -1.04
C ALA A 261 -0.69 5.54 0.27
N PRO A 262 -1.42 4.43 0.42
CA PRO A 262 -1.39 3.65 1.66
C PRO A 262 0.00 3.07 1.93
N ALA A 263 0.32 2.92 3.21
CA ALA A 263 1.48 2.18 3.64
C ALA A 263 1.15 0.69 3.74
N TYR A 264 2.17 -0.16 3.63
CA TYR A 264 2.02 -1.61 3.66
C TYR A 264 2.98 -2.26 4.64
N ILE A 265 2.47 -3.17 5.46
CA ILE A 265 3.25 -4.15 6.22
C ILE A 265 2.77 -5.53 5.74
N VAL A 266 3.67 -6.30 5.09
CA VAL A 266 3.29 -7.52 4.38
C VAL A 266 4.22 -8.67 4.75
N SER A 267 3.66 -9.76 5.29
CA SER A 267 4.40 -10.99 5.59
C SER A 267 3.90 -12.16 4.74
N GLY A 268 4.81 -12.85 4.06
CA GLY A 268 4.51 -14.11 3.37
C GLY A 268 4.36 -15.32 4.32
N GLY A 269 4.80 -15.15 5.57
CA GLY A 269 4.62 -16.11 6.67
C GLY A 269 3.66 -15.59 7.73
N THR A 270 4.03 -15.80 9.00
CA THR A 270 3.35 -15.23 10.16
C THR A 270 3.88 -13.85 10.48
N LEU A 271 2.99 -12.91 10.72
CA LEU A 271 3.31 -11.58 11.23
C LEU A 271 3.04 -11.52 12.74
N THR A 272 4.06 -11.23 13.52
CA THR A 272 3.91 -10.95 14.96
C THR A 272 4.15 -9.47 15.23
N LEU A 273 3.18 -8.80 15.84
CA LEU A 273 3.22 -7.41 16.28
C LEU A 273 3.21 -7.39 17.79
N ASP A 274 4.31 -6.96 18.41
CA ASP A 274 4.51 -6.95 19.86
C ASP A 274 4.87 -5.54 20.33
N GLY A 275 4.20 -5.05 21.40
CA GLY A 275 4.44 -3.72 21.94
C GLY A 275 3.25 -3.14 22.70
N GLN A 276 3.04 -1.82 22.61
CA GLN A 276 2.00 -1.14 23.36
C GLN A 276 0.89 -0.59 22.46
N ASN A 277 1.23 0.17 21.44
CA ASN A 277 0.25 0.85 20.59
C ASN A 277 0.48 0.52 19.11
N LEU A 278 -0.59 0.10 18.44
CA LEU A 278 -0.64 -0.10 17.00
C LEU A 278 -1.67 0.85 16.40
N SER A 279 -1.27 1.69 15.47
CA SER A 279 -2.17 2.48 14.64
C SER A 279 -2.00 2.11 13.17
N ASN A 280 -3.04 1.57 12.54
CA ASN A 280 -3.11 1.34 11.11
C ASN A 280 -4.12 2.32 10.51
N ASN A 281 -3.65 3.38 9.87
CA ASN A 281 -4.49 4.48 9.41
C ASN A 281 -4.55 4.51 7.89
N LYS A 282 -5.69 4.13 7.31
CA LYS A 282 -5.97 4.08 5.86
C LYS A 282 -4.85 3.38 5.09
N SER A 283 -4.36 2.27 5.67
CA SER A 283 -3.19 1.52 5.23
C SER A 283 -3.44 0.02 5.40
N GLN A 284 -2.51 -0.82 4.98
CA GLN A 284 -2.71 -2.26 4.97
C GLN A 284 -1.66 -3.02 5.77
N ILE A 285 -2.12 -3.97 6.58
CA ILE A 285 -1.30 -4.95 7.28
C ILE A 285 -1.79 -6.34 6.86
N LEU A 286 -0.92 -7.11 6.21
CA LEU A 286 -1.27 -8.38 5.57
C LEU A 286 -0.30 -9.48 5.99
N ALA A 287 -0.81 -10.69 6.16
CA ALA A 287 0.02 -11.89 6.34
C ALA A 287 -0.60 -13.09 5.63
N ALA A 288 0.24 -13.96 5.06
CA ALA A 288 -0.24 -15.14 4.34
C ALA A 288 -0.68 -16.26 5.27
N GLN A 289 0.00 -16.45 6.42
CA GLN A 289 -0.29 -17.55 7.36
C GLN A 289 -1.09 -17.10 8.58
N GLY A 290 -0.82 -15.93 9.12
CA GLY A 290 -1.54 -15.41 10.27
C GLY A 290 -0.94 -14.12 10.82
N ILE A 291 -1.77 -13.35 11.51
CA ILE A 291 -1.34 -12.17 12.25
C ILE A 291 -1.54 -12.42 13.73
N LYS A 292 -0.45 -12.29 14.50
CA LYS A 292 -0.45 -12.35 15.95
C LYS A 292 -0.21 -10.97 16.51
N ILE A 293 -1.25 -10.40 17.13
CA ILE A 293 -1.19 -9.06 17.73
C ILE A 293 -1.04 -9.23 19.24
N LEU A 294 0.06 -8.72 19.77
CA LEU A 294 0.39 -8.69 21.20
C LEU A 294 0.48 -7.25 21.71
N GLN A 295 -0.16 -6.32 21.01
CA GLN A 295 -0.25 -4.92 21.36
C GLN A 295 -1.36 -4.70 22.40
N ASN A 296 -1.16 -3.76 23.32
CA ASN A 296 -2.15 -3.43 24.34
C ASN A 296 -3.31 -2.59 23.77
N ASP A 297 -3.02 -1.71 22.83
CA ASP A 297 -3.97 -0.83 22.17
C ASP A 297 -3.85 -0.90 20.65
N VAL A 298 -4.97 -1.01 19.95
CA VAL A 298 -5.01 -1.22 18.51
C VAL A 298 -6.07 -0.32 17.87
N ASP A 299 -5.59 0.65 17.10
CA ASP A 299 -6.43 1.50 16.26
C ASP A 299 -6.31 1.07 14.78
N ASN A 300 -7.39 0.58 14.21
CA ASN A 300 -7.48 0.31 12.78
C ASN A 300 -8.48 1.26 12.14
N ILE A 301 -7.99 2.32 11.51
CA ILE A 301 -8.79 3.44 11.02
C ILE A 301 -8.99 3.28 9.51
N ASP A 302 -10.22 2.93 9.13
CA ASP A 302 -10.63 2.88 7.72
C ASP A 302 -10.80 4.28 7.12
N ALA A 303 -10.83 4.34 5.79
CA ALA A 303 -11.28 5.53 5.09
C ALA A 303 -12.80 5.51 4.98
N GLU A 304 -13.42 6.46 5.63
CA GLU A 304 -14.87 6.63 5.64
C GLU A 304 -15.27 7.95 4.97
N GLY A 305 -16.42 7.94 4.33
CA GLY A 305 -17.07 9.08 3.73
C GLY A 305 -18.57 8.98 3.88
N GLU A 306 -19.29 9.84 3.22
CA GLU A 306 -20.74 9.91 3.25
C GLU A 306 -21.34 9.75 1.84
N HIS A 307 -22.49 9.14 1.78
CA HIS A 307 -23.41 9.22 0.66
C HIS A 307 -24.66 10.00 1.14
N ARG A 308 -25.05 10.99 0.34
CA ARG A 308 -26.05 11.98 0.72
C ARG A 308 -27.11 12.09 -0.36
N VAL A 309 -28.38 11.91 0.00
CA VAL A 309 -29.52 12.17 -0.87
C VAL A 309 -30.12 13.50 -0.52
N ILE A 310 -30.17 14.40 -1.49
CA ILE A 310 -30.65 15.78 -1.33
C ILE A 310 -31.93 15.95 -2.13
N GLN A 311 -32.92 16.58 -1.49
CA GLN A 311 -34.18 16.90 -2.10
C GLN A 311 -34.43 18.40 -1.97
N SER A 312 -34.71 19.09 -3.07
CA SER A 312 -34.95 20.52 -3.05
C SER A 312 -35.98 20.93 -4.09
N GLY A 313 -36.99 21.66 -3.66
CA GLY A 313 -38.07 22.10 -4.54
C GLY A 313 -39.16 22.88 -3.86
N THR A 314 -40.39 22.59 -4.22
CA THR A 314 -41.56 23.29 -3.70
C THR A 314 -42.69 22.33 -3.36
N SER A 315 -43.58 22.76 -2.47
CA SER A 315 -44.81 22.09 -2.13
C SER A 315 -45.98 23.03 -2.24
N ARG A 316 -47.14 22.50 -2.62
CA ARG A 316 -48.40 23.23 -2.68
C ARG A 316 -49.50 22.36 -2.12
N TYR A 317 -50.36 22.97 -1.25
CA TYR A 317 -51.49 22.28 -0.68
C TYR A 317 -52.75 22.51 -1.51
N HIS A 318 -53.39 21.42 -1.91
CA HIS A 318 -54.68 21.38 -2.58
C HIS A 318 -55.77 21.10 -1.56
N TYR A 319 -56.91 21.81 -1.67
CA TYR A 319 -58.12 21.54 -0.90
C TYR A 319 -59.36 21.86 -1.68
N VAL A 320 -60.47 21.19 -1.30
CA VAL A 320 -61.79 21.43 -1.91
C VAL A 320 -62.60 22.30 -0.98
N GLY A 321 -62.86 23.53 -1.38
CA GLY A 321 -63.59 24.50 -0.58
C GLY A 321 -64.81 25.09 -1.28
N TRP A 322 -65.74 25.63 -0.51
CA TRP A 322 -66.93 26.31 -1.05
C TRP A 322 -66.51 27.56 -1.85
N ASN A 323 -67.30 27.86 -2.92
CA ASN A 323 -67.16 29.13 -3.62
C ASN A 323 -67.61 30.29 -2.74
N SER A 324 -67.37 31.54 -3.17
CA SER A 324 -67.73 32.75 -2.41
C SER A 324 -69.19 32.92 -2.14
N THR A 325 -70.06 32.26 -2.92
CA THR A 325 -71.52 32.30 -2.76
C THR A 325 -72.06 31.11 -1.97
N GLY A 326 -71.23 30.17 -1.53
CA GLY A 326 -71.63 28.99 -0.77
C GLY A 326 -72.46 27.95 -1.55
N THR A 327 -72.50 28.06 -2.89
CA THR A 327 -73.43 27.24 -3.72
C THR A 327 -72.75 26.02 -4.36
N SER A 328 -71.39 25.96 -4.45
CA SER A 328 -70.69 24.83 -5.03
C SER A 328 -69.27 24.69 -4.43
N LYS A 329 -68.80 23.45 -4.37
CA LYS A 329 -67.40 23.15 -4.03
C LYS A 329 -66.50 23.36 -5.22
N ARG A 330 -65.30 23.89 -5.03
CA ARG A 330 -64.28 24.09 -6.05
C ARG A 330 -62.89 23.72 -5.53
N SER A 331 -62.09 23.21 -6.43
CA SER A 331 -60.67 23.02 -6.24
C SER A 331 -59.98 24.34 -5.93
N LYS A 332 -59.12 24.37 -4.95
CA LYS A 332 -58.28 25.52 -4.55
C LYS A 332 -56.85 25.08 -4.23
N TRP A 333 -55.92 25.93 -4.53
CA TRP A 333 -54.51 25.72 -4.24
C TRP A 333 -53.98 26.87 -3.36
N ASN A 334 -53.20 26.52 -2.35
CA ASN A 334 -52.40 27.49 -1.61
C ASN A 334 -51.20 27.94 -2.41
N GLY A 335 -50.58 29.04 -2.00
CA GLY A 335 -49.31 29.47 -2.58
C GLY A 335 -48.19 28.41 -2.39
N SER A 336 -47.24 28.43 -3.31
CA SER A 336 -46.07 27.53 -3.24
C SER A 336 -45.21 27.86 -2.00
N LYS A 337 -44.71 26.82 -1.34
CA LYS A 337 -43.78 26.91 -0.21
C LYS A 337 -42.50 26.15 -0.57
N PRO A 338 -41.33 26.55 -0.08
CA PRO A 338 -40.11 25.74 -0.23
C PRO A 338 -40.28 24.37 0.38
N TYR A 339 -39.69 23.36 -0.28
CA TYR A 339 -39.58 22.00 0.19
C TYR A 339 -38.09 21.60 0.17
N ASN A 340 -37.48 21.59 1.34
CA ASN A 340 -36.10 21.22 1.54
C ASN A 340 -36.00 20.38 2.82
N PRO A 341 -36.36 19.09 2.77
CA PRO A 341 -36.21 18.22 3.92
C PRO A 341 -34.73 18.06 4.29
N ALA A 342 -34.46 17.53 5.47
CA ALA A 342 -33.10 17.17 5.85
C ALA A 342 -32.54 16.12 4.89
N ASP A 343 -31.28 16.27 4.56
CA ASP A 343 -30.57 15.30 3.71
C ASP A 343 -30.58 13.92 4.37
N ILE A 344 -30.72 12.88 3.55
CA ILE A 344 -30.55 11.50 4.00
C ILE A 344 -29.07 11.16 3.86
N VAL A 345 -28.38 11.01 4.99
CA VAL A 345 -26.94 10.75 5.04
C VAL A 345 -26.71 9.31 5.46
N THR A 346 -25.90 8.58 4.67
CA THR A 346 -25.49 7.21 4.98
C THR A 346 -23.96 7.09 4.95
N PRO A 347 -23.35 6.41 5.92
CA PRO A 347 -21.91 6.17 5.90
C PRO A 347 -21.52 5.34 4.67
N LYS A 348 -20.37 5.64 4.09
CA LYS A 348 -19.79 4.93 2.96
C LYS A 348 -18.32 4.59 3.24
N LYS A 349 -17.92 3.34 3.03
CA LYS A 349 -16.51 2.97 3.04
C LYS A 349 -15.85 3.44 1.75
N LEU A 350 -14.63 3.99 1.90
CA LEU A 350 -13.83 4.46 0.79
C LEU A 350 -12.66 3.50 0.56
N ASN A 351 -12.43 3.13 -0.70
CA ASN A 351 -11.31 2.28 -1.06
C ASN A 351 -10.02 3.10 -1.16
N VAL A 352 -9.05 2.82 -0.31
CA VAL A 352 -7.73 3.48 -0.32
C VAL A 352 -6.76 2.90 -1.35
N VAL A 353 -7.08 1.73 -1.91
CA VAL A 353 -6.27 1.03 -2.92
C VAL A 353 -7.13 0.78 -4.15
N LYS A 354 -6.62 1.18 -5.33
CA LYS A 354 -7.23 0.82 -6.62
C LYS A 354 -6.59 -0.46 -7.13
N TYR A 355 -7.36 -1.52 -7.21
CA TYR A 355 -6.95 -2.73 -7.93
C TYR A 355 -7.43 -2.60 -9.36
N ASP A 356 -6.57 -2.14 -10.23
CA ASP A 356 -6.83 -2.19 -11.65
C ASP A 356 -6.41 -3.60 -12.14
N GLY A 357 -7.36 -4.36 -12.66
CA GLY A 357 -7.13 -5.71 -13.16
C GLY A 357 -6.35 -5.76 -14.48
N SER A 358 -5.77 -4.66 -14.95
CA SER A 358 -4.94 -4.57 -16.13
C SER A 358 -3.46 -4.64 -15.73
N TYR A 359 -2.92 -5.84 -15.57
CA TYR A 359 -1.46 -6.04 -15.53
C TYR A 359 -0.92 -5.91 -16.95
N GLN A 360 -0.20 -4.83 -17.21
CA GLN A 360 0.72 -4.78 -18.35
C GLN A 360 2.11 -5.14 -17.82
N GLY A 361 2.53 -6.39 -18.10
CA GLY A 361 3.88 -6.81 -17.78
C GLY A 361 4.90 -5.82 -18.32
N ALA A 362 5.85 -5.40 -17.49
CA ALA A 362 7.00 -4.65 -17.95
C ALA A 362 7.67 -5.47 -19.05
N ASN A 363 7.70 -4.92 -20.27
CA ASN A 363 8.30 -5.53 -21.47
C ASN A 363 7.66 -6.82 -22.02
N GLY A 364 6.35 -6.90 -22.08
CA GLY A 364 5.67 -7.71 -23.12
C GLY A 364 5.77 -9.23 -23.02
N GLY A 365 6.14 -9.82 -21.89
CA GLY A 365 6.58 -11.20 -21.87
C GLY A 365 5.78 -12.21 -21.07
N VAL A 366 4.87 -11.83 -20.17
CA VAL A 366 4.05 -12.81 -19.44
C VAL A 366 2.59 -12.48 -19.61
N ASN A 367 1.95 -13.23 -20.50
CA ASN A 367 0.50 -13.20 -20.64
C ASN A 367 -0.11 -14.10 -19.54
N PRO A 368 -0.68 -13.56 -18.45
CA PRO A 368 -1.26 -14.38 -17.39
C PRO A 368 -2.62 -14.94 -17.85
N THR A 369 -2.64 -15.74 -18.90
CA THR A 369 -3.86 -16.31 -19.47
C THR A 369 -4.55 -17.31 -18.56
N GLN A 370 -4.07 -17.56 -17.33
CA GLN A 370 -4.68 -18.51 -16.41
C GLN A 370 -4.87 -18.01 -14.97
N ILE A 371 -4.62 -16.76 -14.66
CA ILE A 371 -5.06 -16.23 -13.37
C ILE A 371 -6.56 -15.94 -13.49
N GLN A 372 -7.38 -16.79 -12.88
CA GLN A 372 -8.80 -16.45 -12.69
C GLN A 372 -8.86 -15.10 -11.99
N ARG A 373 -9.41 -14.09 -12.68
CA ARG A 373 -9.73 -12.81 -12.08
C ARG A 373 -10.64 -13.08 -10.89
N VAL A 374 -10.14 -12.91 -9.69
CA VAL A 374 -11.03 -12.73 -8.56
C VAL A 374 -11.77 -11.44 -8.86
N GLN A 375 -13.07 -11.53 -9.12
CA GLN A 375 -13.93 -10.35 -9.17
C GLN A 375 -13.97 -9.78 -7.75
N THR A 376 -13.04 -8.91 -7.44
CA THR A 376 -13.29 -7.91 -6.41
C THR A 376 -14.43 -7.08 -6.94
N GLU A 377 -15.44 -6.83 -6.12
CA GLU A 377 -16.56 -5.95 -6.49
C GLU A 377 -16.02 -4.75 -7.22
N ALA A 378 -16.53 -4.52 -8.44
CA ALA A 378 -16.05 -3.46 -9.29
C ALA A 378 -16.14 -2.15 -8.50
N VAL A 379 -15.00 -1.58 -8.19
CA VAL A 379 -14.95 -0.21 -7.69
C VAL A 379 -15.48 0.61 -8.85
N ASP A 380 -16.67 1.15 -8.68
CA ASP A 380 -17.36 1.96 -9.69
C ASP A 380 -16.68 3.34 -9.71
N ASP A 381 -15.45 3.35 -10.19
CA ASP A 381 -14.59 4.53 -10.21
C ASP A 381 -14.43 5.04 -11.64
N LYS A 382 -15.46 5.74 -12.10
CA LYS A 382 -15.43 6.53 -13.33
C LYS A 382 -14.86 7.94 -13.14
N THR A 383 -14.37 8.27 -11.95
CA THR A 383 -13.79 9.59 -11.66
C THR A 383 -12.27 9.49 -11.64
N ASN A 384 -11.61 10.53 -12.18
CA ASN A 384 -10.15 10.72 -12.20
C ASN A 384 -9.58 10.91 -10.77
N SER A 385 -9.66 9.89 -9.91
CA SER A 385 -9.00 9.92 -8.61
C SER A 385 -7.56 9.46 -8.80
N GLU A 386 -6.59 10.28 -8.41
CA GLU A 386 -5.19 9.87 -8.28
C GLU A 386 -5.03 8.96 -7.06
N ILE A 387 -5.48 7.72 -7.19
CA ILE A 387 -5.06 6.69 -6.25
C ILE A 387 -3.66 6.29 -6.67
N ARG A 388 -2.66 6.72 -5.92
CA ARG A 388 -1.30 6.20 -6.04
C ARG A 388 -1.31 4.75 -5.55
N THR A 389 -1.59 3.82 -6.45
CA THR A 389 -1.21 2.45 -6.21
C THR A 389 0.31 2.44 -6.13
N ILE A 390 0.87 1.85 -5.07
CA ILE A 390 2.25 1.41 -5.12
C ILE A 390 2.25 0.33 -6.21
N THR A 391 2.52 0.74 -7.44
CA THR A 391 2.94 -0.19 -8.47
C THR A 391 4.21 -0.80 -7.91
N PRO A 392 4.29 -2.12 -7.63
CA PRO A 392 5.53 -2.72 -7.26
C PRO A 392 6.52 -2.27 -8.32
N ASP A 393 7.63 -1.70 -7.90
CA ASP A 393 8.71 -1.40 -8.81
C ASP A 393 9.22 -2.76 -9.31
N LEU A 394 8.72 -3.18 -10.45
CA LEU A 394 9.17 -4.38 -11.16
C LEU A 394 10.54 -4.13 -11.81
N SER A 395 11.04 -2.88 -11.76
CA SER A 395 12.44 -2.64 -12.03
C SER A 395 13.24 -3.45 -11.01
N LEU A 396 14.08 -4.30 -11.51
CA LEU A 396 14.98 -5.13 -10.74
C LEU A 396 15.68 -4.30 -9.68
N PRO A 397 15.53 -4.64 -8.40
CA PRO A 397 16.48 -4.14 -7.43
C PRO A 397 17.84 -4.54 -8.00
N ASN A 398 18.71 -3.56 -8.12
CA ASN A 398 20.03 -3.62 -8.67
C ASN A 398 20.60 -5.06 -8.77
N GLN A 399 21.20 -5.40 -9.90
CA GLN A 399 21.85 -6.69 -10.19
C GLN A 399 22.74 -7.25 -9.07
N SER A 400 23.08 -6.44 -8.06
CA SER A 400 23.86 -6.84 -6.89
C SER A 400 23.07 -7.61 -5.83
N LEU A 401 21.74 -7.47 -5.74
CA LEU A 401 20.95 -8.23 -4.78
C LEU A 401 20.59 -9.62 -5.30
N PHE A 402 20.30 -9.74 -6.59
CA PHE A 402 19.88 -10.99 -7.21
C PHE A 402 20.77 -11.33 -8.40
N GLY A 403 21.06 -12.61 -8.58
CA GLY A 403 21.71 -13.12 -9.78
C GLY A 403 20.74 -13.06 -10.97
N ILE A 404 20.99 -12.17 -11.93
CA ILE A 404 20.15 -11.99 -13.10
C ILE A 404 20.80 -12.62 -14.32
N ASN A 405 20.05 -13.39 -15.10
CA ASN A 405 20.52 -13.97 -16.32
C ASN A 405 20.49 -12.96 -17.47
N LYS A 406 21.60 -12.29 -17.73
CA LYS A 406 21.75 -11.28 -18.79
C LYS A 406 21.63 -11.84 -20.22
N ASN A 407 21.75 -13.14 -20.40
CA ASN A 407 21.72 -13.80 -21.72
C ASN A 407 20.35 -14.38 -22.08
N ASN A 408 19.31 -14.01 -21.35
CA ASN A 408 18.00 -14.56 -21.58
C ASN A 408 17.26 -13.76 -22.66
N ASN A 409 17.22 -14.28 -23.88
CA ASN A 409 16.45 -13.71 -24.99
C ASN A 409 15.08 -14.36 -25.18
N ASN A 410 14.72 -15.34 -24.33
CA ASN A 410 13.47 -16.08 -24.41
C ASN A 410 12.56 -15.71 -23.22
N GLU A 411 11.25 -15.81 -23.44
CA GLU A 411 10.26 -15.61 -22.38
C GLU A 411 10.48 -16.63 -21.24
N PRO A 412 10.61 -16.19 -19.98
CA PRO A 412 10.86 -17.09 -18.87
C PRO A 412 9.58 -17.78 -18.43
N LEU A 413 9.71 -19.04 -18.00
CA LEU A 413 8.67 -19.74 -17.27
C LEU A 413 8.73 -19.33 -15.79
N ILE A 414 7.68 -18.68 -15.30
CA ILE A 414 7.51 -18.35 -13.88
C ILE A 414 6.51 -19.34 -13.31
N GLU A 415 6.91 -20.09 -12.28
CA GLU A 415 5.99 -20.99 -11.55
C GLU A 415 5.08 -20.14 -10.66
N THR A 416 3.77 -20.29 -10.83
CA THR A 416 2.75 -19.56 -10.07
C THR A 416 2.04 -20.44 -9.03
N ASN A 417 2.33 -21.75 -9.00
CA ASN A 417 1.74 -22.63 -8.02
C ASN A 417 2.32 -22.35 -6.63
N ARG A 418 1.45 -22.05 -5.67
CA ARG A 418 1.84 -21.70 -4.30
C ARG A 418 2.69 -22.76 -3.61
N ALA A 419 2.44 -24.05 -3.89
CA ALA A 419 3.24 -25.15 -3.33
C ALA A 419 4.74 -25.04 -3.70
N PHE A 420 5.04 -24.38 -4.81
CA PHE A 420 6.39 -24.18 -5.32
C PHE A 420 6.90 -22.73 -5.14
N THR A 421 6.02 -21.77 -4.82
CA THR A 421 6.39 -20.36 -4.68
C THR A 421 6.62 -19.93 -3.23
N GLN A 422 6.35 -20.78 -2.24
CA GLN A 422 6.73 -20.52 -0.85
C GLN A 422 8.23 -20.77 -0.66
N TYR A 423 8.93 -19.84 0.00
CA TYR A 423 10.37 -19.89 0.21
C TYR A 423 10.87 -21.25 0.76
N LYS A 424 10.17 -21.82 1.74
CA LYS A 424 10.54 -23.12 2.34
C LYS A 424 10.37 -24.31 1.40
N ASN A 425 9.55 -24.18 0.37
CA ASN A 425 9.21 -25.24 -0.59
C ASN A 425 9.56 -24.84 -2.02
N TRP A 426 10.38 -23.79 -2.20
CA TRP A 426 10.77 -23.32 -3.53
C TRP A 426 11.61 -24.38 -4.23
N LEU A 427 10.95 -25.07 -5.14
CA LEU A 427 11.59 -25.95 -6.10
C LEU A 427 11.86 -25.11 -7.35
N GLY A 428 13.01 -24.44 -7.37
CA GLY A 428 13.41 -23.64 -8.52
C GLY A 428 13.46 -24.50 -9.79
N SER A 429 13.47 -23.85 -10.93
CA SER A 429 13.66 -24.50 -12.23
C SER A 429 14.89 -25.41 -12.25
N ASP A 430 15.94 -25.15 -11.46
CA ASP A 430 17.09 -26.03 -11.31
C ASP A 430 16.73 -27.40 -10.74
N TYR A 431 15.81 -27.48 -9.78
CA TYR A 431 15.38 -28.78 -9.26
C TYR A 431 14.67 -29.59 -10.34
N MET A 432 13.74 -28.99 -11.08
CA MET A 432 13.06 -29.65 -12.20
C MET A 432 14.06 -30.03 -13.31
N LEU A 433 15.01 -29.16 -13.63
CA LEU A 433 16.04 -29.40 -14.62
C LEU A 433 16.94 -30.55 -14.24
N ASN A 434 17.37 -30.63 -12.99
CA ASN A 434 18.16 -31.73 -12.44
C ASN A 434 17.39 -33.06 -12.41
N MET A 435 16.09 -32.99 -12.11
CA MET A 435 15.22 -34.20 -12.10
C MET A 435 14.92 -34.72 -13.51
N LEU A 436 14.86 -33.85 -14.51
CA LEU A 436 14.55 -34.23 -15.88
C LEU A 436 15.79 -34.66 -16.68
N SER A 437 16.99 -34.59 -16.10
CA SER A 437 18.29 -34.94 -16.75
C SER A 437 18.48 -34.31 -18.14
N THR A 438 17.98 -33.09 -18.33
CA THR A 438 17.98 -32.41 -19.62
C THR A 438 19.14 -31.45 -19.74
N ASP A 439 19.70 -31.30 -20.96
CA ASP A 439 20.81 -30.44 -21.26
C ASP A 439 20.48 -28.96 -20.97
N PRO A 440 21.16 -28.27 -20.02
CA PRO A 440 20.90 -26.88 -19.67
C PRO A 440 21.04 -25.90 -20.85
N ALA A 441 21.71 -26.27 -21.93
CA ALA A 441 21.95 -25.39 -23.06
C ALA A 441 20.73 -25.17 -23.97
N ASN A 442 19.74 -26.08 -23.90
CA ASN A 442 18.56 -26.09 -24.77
C ASN A 442 17.24 -25.75 -24.06
N MET A 443 17.29 -25.22 -22.85
CA MET A 443 16.10 -24.99 -22.05
C MET A 443 15.76 -23.50 -21.88
N HIS A 444 14.47 -23.23 -21.59
CA HIS A 444 14.03 -21.89 -21.21
C HIS A 444 14.87 -21.37 -20.04
N LYS A 445 15.53 -20.26 -20.27
CA LYS A 445 16.50 -19.71 -19.30
C LYS A 445 15.76 -18.99 -18.18
N ARG A 446 16.27 -19.12 -16.96
CA ARG A 446 15.77 -18.39 -15.79
C ARG A 446 15.95 -16.89 -15.97
N LEU A 447 15.03 -16.10 -15.41
CA LEU A 447 15.15 -14.65 -15.26
C LEU A 447 16.29 -14.25 -14.33
N GLY A 448 16.55 -15.07 -13.31
CA GLY A 448 17.55 -14.84 -12.31
C GLY A 448 17.64 -16.00 -11.32
N ASP A 449 18.10 -15.73 -10.11
CA ASP A 449 18.07 -16.71 -9.03
C ASP A 449 16.64 -16.93 -8.50
N GLY A 450 16.46 -18.01 -7.69
CA GLY A 450 15.14 -18.39 -7.19
C GLY A 450 14.49 -17.33 -6.28
N TYR A 451 15.29 -16.56 -5.56
CA TYR A 451 14.78 -15.44 -4.72
C TYR A 451 14.17 -14.34 -5.57
N TYR A 452 14.81 -14.01 -6.68
CA TYR A 452 14.30 -13.02 -7.60
C TYR A 452 12.98 -13.45 -8.26
N GLU A 453 12.93 -14.68 -8.75
CA GLU A 453 11.71 -15.24 -9.34
C GLU A 453 10.55 -15.26 -8.33
N GLN A 454 10.82 -15.66 -7.07
CA GLN A 454 9.84 -15.64 -6.00
C GLN A 454 9.35 -14.24 -5.67
N LYS A 455 10.26 -13.25 -5.61
CA LYS A 455 9.89 -11.85 -5.40
C LYS A 455 8.94 -11.36 -6.49
N LEU A 456 9.23 -11.62 -7.75
CA LEU A 456 8.36 -11.23 -8.87
C LEU A 456 6.95 -11.83 -8.73
N ILE A 457 6.86 -13.11 -8.36
CA ILE A 457 5.56 -13.80 -8.17
C ILE A 457 4.80 -13.17 -7.00
N ASN A 458 5.45 -12.96 -5.86
CA ASN A 458 4.83 -12.35 -4.70
C ASN A 458 4.32 -10.94 -5.00
N ASP A 459 5.11 -10.14 -5.73
CA ASP A 459 4.71 -8.79 -6.13
C ASP A 459 3.52 -8.82 -7.10
N GLN A 460 3.47 -9.77 -8.04
CA GLN A 460 2.34 -9.97 -8.95
C GLN A 460 1.07 -10.38 -8.19
N VAL A 461 1.18 -11.34 -7.27
CA VAL A 461 0.03 -11.77 -6.45
C VAL A 461 -0.50 -10.61 -5.63
N ALA A 462 0.38 -9.86 -4.96
CA ALA A 462 -0.02 -8.70 -4.16
C ALA A 462 -0.70 -7.61 -5.02
N GLN A 463 -0.19 -7.35 -6.22
CA GLN A 463 -0.73 -6.37 -7.14
C GLN A 463 -2.11 -6.77 -7.69
N LEU A 464 -2.27 -8.05 -8.07
CA LEU A 464 -3.49 -8.53 -8.71
C LEU A 464 -4.64 -8.79 -7.72
N THR A 465 -4.30 -9.20 -6.49
CA THR A 465 -5.30 -9.67 -5.52
C THR A 465 -5.43 -8.79 -4.29
N GLY A 466 -4.48 -7.88 -4.06
CA GLY A 466 -4.37 -7.16 -2.79
C GLY A 466 -4.08 -8.06 -1.59
N LYS A 467 -3.69 -9.30 -1.85
CA LYS A 467 -3.37 -10.33 -0.85
C LYS A 467 -1.98 -10.86 -1.11
N VAL A 468 -1.34 -11.40 -0.11
CA VAL A 468 -0.03 -12.06 -0.24
C VAL A 468 -0.16 -13.52 -0.65
N TYR A 469 -1.36 -13.98 -0.98
CA TYR A 469 -1.67 -15.36 -1.41
C TYR A 469 -2.80 -15.37 -2.45
N LEU A 470 -2.86 -16.42 -3.25
CA LEU A 470 -3.96 -16.66 -4.18
C LEU A 470 -5.12 -17.37 -3.45
N ASP A 471 -6.35 -16.86 -3.63
CA ASP A 471 -7.56 -17.52 -3.12
C ASP A 471 -7.73 -18.91 -3.76
N GLY A 472 -8.17 -19.87 -2.97
CA GLY A 472 -8.37 -21.26 -3.41
C GLY A 472 -7.25 -22.23 -3.01
N TYR A 473 -6.16 -21.74 -2.42
CA TYR A 473 -5.03 -22.57 -1.94
C TYR A 473 -4.88 -22.47 -0.42
N THR A 474 -5.99 -22.48 0.31
CA THR A 474 -6.03 -22.20 1.76
C THR A 474 -5.63 -23.39 2.65
N ASN A 475 -5.30 -24.54 2.08
CA ASN A 475 -4.99 -25.74 2.86
C ASN A 475 -3.56 -26.18 2.64
N TYR A 476 -2.64 -25.60 3.40
CA TYR A 476 -1.39 -26.30 3.78
C TYR A 476 -0.79 -25.66 5.03
#